data_f46e43a65dc1b0e7bc288516e52e91ef
#
_entry.id   f46e43a65dc1b0e7bc288516e52e91ef
#
_cell.length_a   1.000
_cell.length_b   1.000
_cell.length_c   1.000
_cell.angle_alpha   90.00
_cell.angle_beta   90.00
_cell.angle_gamma   90.00
#
_symmetry.space_group_name_H-M   'P 1'
#
loop_
_entity.id
_entity.type
_entity.pdbx_description
1 polymer ?
#
loop_
_entity_poly.entity_id
_entity_poly.type
_entity_poly.pdbx_seq_one_letter_code
_entity_poly.pdbx_strand_id
1 'polypeptide(L)'
;MKKRILAAALCLALLSGCGARPPLDLPDAESDRAVIAYVPLDDRPDNVGRVEYLAESLGYVLNMPEEWMFKTLLDGQMEDYYAENGLETQSWTGQSGYPGLLYYWVLEQEASGCDRYLLSMDQLLYGGLVASRLAETTTERDGEPWPLTDLLESLLSALAEDPNNEVWLLDSVMRLAPTVGYMDGSLEYYNAMRTFGAAPRTTLTGRELTLD
;
A
#
# COMPACT_ATOMS: atom_id res chain seq x y z
N MET A 1 1.44 -38.74 -50.82
CA MET A 1 0.22 -38.62 -49.97
C MET A 1 0.50 -38.88 -48.51
N LYS A 2 1.24 -39.89 -48.07
CA LYS A 2 1.48 -40.22 -46.65
C LYS A 2 2.11 -39.10 -45.81
N LYS A 3 3.05 -38.30 -46.35
CA LYS A 3 3.71 -37.19 -45.61
C LYS A 3 2.79 -35.98 -45.33
N ARG A 4 1.78 -35.74 -46.18
CA ARG A 4 0.78 -34.66 -45.97
C ARG A 4 -0.26 -35.01 -44.92
N ILE A 5 -0.62 -36.27 -44.79
CA ILE A 5 -1.56 -36.79 -43.78
C ILE A 5 -0.88 -36.75 -42.40
N LEU A 6 0.41 -37.02 -42.29
CA LEU A 6 1.15 -36.99 -41.03
C LEU A 6 1.27 -35.55 -40.50
N ALA A 7 1.52 -34.57 -41.40
CA ALA A 7 1.60 -33.16 -41.03
C ALA A 7 0.23 -32.62 -40.55
N ALA A 8 -0.86 -32.98 -41.19
CA ALA A 8 -2.22 -32.59 -40.78
C ALA A 8 -2.62 -33.20 -39.42
N ALA A 9 -2.23 -34.47 -39.17
CA ALA A 9 -2.51 -35.10 -37.88
C ALA A 9 -1.67 -34.46 -36.73
N LEU A 10 -0.43 -34.03 -37.02
CA LEU A 10 0.40 -33.33 -36.01
C LEU A 10 -0.12 -31.94 -35.69
N CYS A 11 -0.64 -31.21 -36.68
CA CYS A 11 -1.29 -29.91 -36.45
C CYS A 11 -2.60 -30.01 -35.65
N LEU A 12 -3.39 -31.05 -35.89
CA LEU A 12 -4.60 -31.31 -35.09
C LEU A 12 -4.26 -31.70 -33.64
N ALA A 13 -3.18 -32.45 -33.41
CA ALA A 13 -2.74 -32.81 -32.06
C ALA A 13 -2.20 -31.61 -31.27
N LEU A 14 -1.63 -30.61 -31.96
CA LEU A 14 -1.17 -29.36 -31.32
C LEU A 14 -2.32 -28.38 -30.99
N LEU A 15 -3.45 -28.47 -31.71
CA LEU A 15 -4.63 -27.66 -31.46
C LEU A 15 -5.54 -28.23 -30.35
N SER A 16 -5.44 -29.52 -30.06
CA SER A 16 -6.18 -30.16 -28.97
C SER A 16 -5.50 -30.01 -27.59
N GLY A 17 -4.32 -29.37 -27.53
CA GLY A 17 -3.61 -29.08 -26.29
C GLY A 17 -4.09 -27.85 -25.51
N CYS A 18 -5.07 -27.09 -26.01
CA CYS A 18 -5.83 -26.14 -25.19
C CYS A 18 -6.87 -26.91 -24.37
N GLY A 19 -6.41 -27.67 -23.39
CA GLY A 19 -7.29 -28.13 -22.32
C GLY A 19 -7.96 -26.89 -21.75
N ALA A 20 -9.28 -26.81 -21.84
CA ALA A 20 -10.04 -25.82 -21.11
C ALA A 20 -9.54 -25.90 -19.67
N ARG A 21 -8.97 -24.82 -19.16
CA ARG A 21 -8.70 -24.73 -17.72
C ARG A 21 -10.04 -25.06 -17.04
N PRO A 22 -10.04 -25.96 -16.05
CA PRO A 22 -11.25 -26.14 -15.27
C PRO A 22 -11.71 -24.75 -14.86
N PRO A 23 -13.03 -24.45 -14.92
CA PRO A 23 -13.53 -23.20 -14.41
C PRO A 23 -12.98 -23.06 -13.00
N LEU A 24 -12.42 -21.88 -12.69
CA LEU A 24 -12.06 -21.56 -11.32
C LEU A 24 -13.35 -21.75 -10.52
N ASP A 25 -13.33 -22.65 -9.55
CA ASP A 25 -14.42 -22.77 -8.57
C ASP A 25 -14.40 -21.47 -7.74
N LEU A 26 -15.03 -20.43 -8.27
CA LEU A 26 -15.29 -19.22 -7.52
C LEU A 26 -16.43 -19.53 -6.55
N PRO A 27 -16.36 -19.09 -5.30
CA PRO A 27 -17.45 -19.22 -4.35
C PRO A 27 -18.75 -18.68 -4.96
N ASP A 28 -19.80 -19.52 -4.99
CA ASP A 28 -21.04 -19.26 -5.72
C ASP A 28 -21.96 -18.20 -5.09
N ALA A 29 -21.57 -17.61 -3.96
CA ALA A 29 -22.41 -16.62 -3.28
C ALA A 29 -21.60 -15.41 -2.82
N GLU A 30 -22.12 -14.23 -3.09
CA GLU A 30 -21.61 -12.95 -2.59
C GLU A 30 -21.51 -12.91 -1.03
N SER A 31 -22.29 -13.77 -0.36
CA SER A 31 -22.34 -13.89 1.09
C SER A 31 -21.21 -14.71 1.73
N ASP A 32 -20.49 -15.53 0.95
CA ASP A 32 -19.43 -16.43 1.45
C ASP A 32 -18.02 -15.98 1.05
N ARG A 33 -17.89 -14.83 0.40
CA ARG A 33 -16.59 -14.30 0.03
C ARG A 33 -15.87 -13.79 1.26
N ALA A 34 -14.62 -14.21 1.44
CA ALA A 34 -13.79 -13.69 2.50
C ALA A 34 -13.52 -12.18 2.29
N VAL A 35 -13.68 -11.43 3.36
CA VAL A 35 -13.45 -9.98 3.37
C VAL A 35 -12.00 -9.71 3.77
N ILE A 36 -11.36 -8.77 3.08
CA ILE A 36 -10.04 -8.25 3.44
C ILE A 36 -10.20 -6.77 3.79
N ALA A 37 -9.85 -6.40 5.01
CA ALA A 37 -9.71 -5.00 5.39
C ALA A 37 -8.38 -4.47 4.82
N TYR A 38 -8.47 -3.53 3.89
CA TYR A 38 -7.32 -3.02 3.16
C TYR A 38 -7.13 -1.52 3.42
N VAL A 39 -5.99 -1.15 3.99
CA VAL A 39 -5.53 0.24 4.06
C VAL A 39 -4.49 0.45 2.96
N PRO A 40 -4.81 1.19 1.89
CA PRO A 40 -3.90 1.41 0.76
C PRO A 40 -2.74 2.34 1.14
N LEU A 41 -1.67 2.30 0.35
CA LEU A 41 -0.52 3.18 0.50
C LEU A 41 -0.89 4.65 0.25
N ASP A 42 -1.70 4.87 -0.75
CA ASP A 42 -2.26 6.16 -1.17
C ASP A 42 -3.43 5.94 -2.14
N ASP A 43 -4.00 7.03 -2.66
CA ASP A 43 -5.17 7.03 -3.53
C ASP A 43 -4.89 6.77 -5.02
N ARG A 44 -3.65 6.43 -5.38
CA ARG A 44 -3.31 6.15 -6.79
C ARG A 44 -4.01 4.89 -7.29
N PRO A 45 -4.41 4.86 -8.58
CA PRO A 45 -5.11 3.72 -9.17
C PRO A 45 -4.41 2.37 -9.01
N ASP A 46 -3.07 2.37 -8.94
CA ASP A 46 -2.29 1.16 -8.72
C ASP A 46 -2.45 0.59 -7.31
N ASN A 47 -2.70 1.44 -6.33
CA ASN A 47 -2.86 1.07 -4.93
C ASN A 47 -4.33 0.84 -4.54
N VAL A 48 -5.28 1.34 -5.31
CA VAL A 48 -6.72 1.19 -5.07
C VAL A 48 -7.34 0.28 -6.12
N GLY A 49 -7.65 0.79 -7.29
CA GLY A 49 -8.43 0.06 -8.30
C GLY A 49 -7.78 -1.22 -8.82
N ARG A 50 -6.44 -1.27 -8.91
CA ARG A 50 -5.75 -2.51 -9.30
C ARG A 50 -5.84 -3.58 -8.21
N VAL A 51 -5.71 -3.19 -6.94
CA VAL A 51 -5.79 -4.13 -5.82
C VAL A 51 -7.22 -4.64 -5.67
N GLU A 52 -8.22 -3.77 -5.80
CA GLU A 52 -9.64 -4.14 -5.84
C GLU A 52 -9.94 -5.15 -6.95
N TYR A 53 -9.51 -4.86 -8.18
CA TYR A 53 -9.67 -5.78 -9.31
C TYR A 53 -9.02 -7.15 -9.07
N LEU A 54 -7.82 -7.17 -8.46
CA LEU A 54 -7.13 -8.42 -8.13
C LEU A 54 -7.86 -9.21 -7.05
N ALA A 55 -8.33 -8.54 -5.99
CA ALA A 55 -9.09 -9.15 -4.92
C ALA A 55 -10.38 -9.80 -5.46
N GLU A 56 -11.15 -9.06 -6.24
CA GLU A 56 -12.37 -9.57 -6.89
C GLU A 56 -12.06 -10.77 -7.80
N SER A 57 -10.97 -10.71 -8.58
CA SER A 57 -10.55 -11.80 -9.47
C SER A 57 -10.18 -13.08 -8.71
N LEU A 58 -9.81 -12.96 -7.44
CA LEU A 58 -9.49 -14.06 -6.54
C LEU A 58 -10.69 -14.48 -5.67
N GLY A 59 -11.84 -13.85 -5.82
CA GLY A 59 -13.04 -14.15 -5.06
C GLY A 59 -13.10 -13.51 -3.67
N TYR A 60 -12.26 -12.51 -3.39
CA TYR A 60 -12.32 -11.72 -2.16
C TYR A 60 -13.19 -10.48 -2.32
N VAL A 61 -13.70 -9.99 -1.21
CA VAL A 61 -14.27 -8.64 -1.09
C VAL A 61 -13.25 -7.76 -0.39
N LEU A 62 -12.89 -6.66 -1.03
CA LEU A 62 -12.00 -5.68 -0.43
C LEU A 62 -12.85 -4.63 0.30
N ASN A 63 -12.64 -4.49 1.61
CA ASN A 63 -13.21 -3.39 2.39
C ASN A 63 -12.12 -2.36 2.65
N MET A 64 -12.37 -1.12 2.23
CA MET A 64 -11.42 -0.01 2.35
C MET A 64 -12.05 1.13 3.15
N PRO A 65 -11.25 1.94 3.87
CA PRO A 65 -11.74 3.17 4.45
C PRO A 65 -12.23 4.13 3.36
N GLU A 66 -12.99 5.13 3.74
CA GLU A 66 -13.40 6.17 2.79
C GLU A 66 -12.18 6.91 2.23
N GLU A 67 -12.21 7.25 0.95
CA GLU A 67 -11.07 7.84 0.21
C GLU A 67 -10.44 9.04 0.91
N TRP A 68 -11.26 9.90 1.51
CA TRP A 68 -10.78 11.08 2.23
C TRP A 68 -9.91 10.76 3.46
N MET A 69 -9.99 9.54 4.02
CA MET A 69 -9.16 9.11 5.16
C MET A 69 -7.72 8.80 4.76
N PHE A 70 -7.49 8.42 3.50
CA PHE A 70 -6.16 8.01 2.99
C PHE A 70 -5.72 8.78 1.76
N LYS A 71 -6.50 9.73 1.29
CA LYS A 71 -6.17 10.52 0.11
C LYS A 71 -4.98 11.44 0.39
N THR A 72 -3.95 11.29 -0.44
CA THR A 72 -2.77 12.14 -0.43
C THR A 72 -2.83 13.08 -1.63
N LEU A 73 -2.99 14.37 -1.38
CA LEU A 73 -2.96 15.40 -2.42
C LEU A 73 -1.51 15.85 -2.64
N LEU A 74 -1.03 15.73 -3.87
CA LEU A 74 0.27 16.24 -4.30
C LEU A 74 0.14 17.70 -4.77
N ASP A 75 1.26 18.44 -4.86
CA ASP A 75 1.32 19.89 -5.13
C ASP A 75 0.30 20.40 -6.16
N GLY A 76 0.36 19.94 -7.40
CA GLY A 76 -0.54 20.40 -8.45
C GLY A 76 -2.00 19.99 -8.25
N GLN A 77 -2.24 18.88 -7.58
CA GLN A 77 -3.59 18.43 -7.26
C GLN A 77 -4.21 19.26 -6.13
N MET A 78 -3.39 19.79 -5.23
CA MET A 78 -3.86 20.69 -4.18
C MET A 78 -4.37 22.00 -4.75
N GLU A 79 -3.64 22.62 -5.68
CA GLU A 79 -4.05 23.85 -6.31
C GLU A 79 -5.39 23.68 -7.05
N ASP A 80 -5.53 22.60 -7.81
CA ASP A 80 -6.77 22.25 -8.50
C ASP A 80 -7.90 22.00 -7.51
N TYR A 81 -7.66 21.23 -6.46
CA TYR A 81 -8.66 20.94 -5.41
C TYR A 81 -9.12 22.20 -4.69
N TYR A 82 -8.21 23.10 -4.29
CA TYR A 82 -8.57 24.36 -3.66
C TYR A 82 -9.35 25.27 -4.62
N ALA A 83 -8.94 25.35 -5.89
CA ALA A 83 -9.63 26.13 -6.90
C ALA A 83 -11.05 25.60 -7.18
N GLU A 84 -11.23 24.29 -7.29
CA GLU A 84 -12.53 23.65 -7.51
C GLU A 84 -13.50 23.82 -6.33
N ASN A 85 -12.96 23.87 -5.12
CA ASN A 85 -13.76 24.00 -3.89
C ASN A 85 -13.86 25.46 -3.40
N GLY A 86 -13.32 26.44 -4.13
CA GLY A 86 -13.37 27.86 -3.76
C GLY A 86 -12.59 28.18 -2.48
N LEU A 87 -11.58 27.39 -2.16
CA LEU A 87 -10.71 27.58 -1.00
C LEU A 87 -9.50 28.44 -1.37
N GLU A 88 -9.02 29.24 -0.42
CA GLU A 88 -7.77 29.99 -0.63
C GLU A 88 -6.57 29.04 -0.57
N THR A 89 -5.67 29.15 -1.55
CA THR A 89 -4.39 28.44 -1.56
C THR A 89 -3.53 28.92 -0.38
N GLN A 90 -3.43 28.08 0.64
CA GLN A 90 -2.43 28.29 1.68
C GLN A 90 -1.09 27.71 1.19
N SER A 91 0.02 28.21 1.74
CA SER A 91 1.35 27.63 1.50
C SER A 91 1.28 26.13 1.79
N TRP A 92 1.61 25.32 0.80
CA TRP A 92 1.40 23.90 0.83
C TRP A 92 2.12 23.21 2.00
N THR A 93 1.38 22.50 2.82
CA THR A 93 1.93 21.63 3.87
C THR A 93 1.73 20.15 3.55
N GLY A 94 1.17 19.81 2.37
CA GLY A 94 0.75 18.46 1.99
C GLY A 94 -0.42 17.97 2.83
N GLN A 95 -1.50 17.59 2.18
CA GLN A 95 -2.54 16.87 2.92
C GLN A 95 -2.16 15.40 2.94
N SER A 96 -1.85 14.90 4.12
CA SER A 96 -1.70 13.46 4.38
C SER A 96 -3.05 12.86 4.79
N GLY A 97 -3.16 11.54 4.75
CA GLY A 97 -4.27 10.82 5.35
C GLY A 97 -4.30 10.99 6.88
N TYR A 98 -5.24 10.34 7.51
CA TYR A 98 -5.54 10.50 8.94
C TYR A 98 -5.23 9.21 9.73
N PRO A 99 -3.99 9.00 10.21
CA PRO A 99 -3.59 7.79 10.92
C PRO A 99 -4.49 7.42 12.09
N GLY A 100 -4.88 8.40 12.91
CA GLY A 100 -5.76 8.17 14.05
C GLY A 100 -7.15 7.65 13.65
N LEU A 101 -7.72 8.15 12.54
CA LEU A 101 -9.00 7.68 12.04
C LEU A 101 -8.89 6.29 11.39
N LEU A 102 -7.79 6.04 10.67
CA LEU A 102 -7.52 4.73 10.09
C LEU A 102 -7.32 3.66 11.17
N TYR A 103 -6.69 4.01 12.28
CA TYR A 103 -6.61 3.13 13.45
C TYR A 103 -7.99 2.70 13.94
N TYR A 104 -8.89 3.64 14.17
CA TYR A 104 -10.25 3.33 14.59
C TYR A 104 -11.03 2.54 13.55
N TRP A 105 -10.85 2.87 12.27
CA TRP A 105 -11.47 2.11 11.19
C TRP A 105 -11.03 0.63 11.19
N VAL A 106 -9.75 0.35 11.40
CA VAL A 106 -9.26 -1.05 11.51
C VAL A 106 -9.89 -1.77 12.70
N LEU A 107 -10.01 -1.10 13.86
CA LEU A 107 -10.70 -1.68 15.01
C LEU A 107 -12.20 -1.93 14.77
N GLU A 108 -12.86 -1.11 13.96
CA GLU A 108 -14.24 -1.34 13.53
C GLU A 108 -14.36 -2.58 12.64
N GLN A 109 -13.37 -2.81 11.76
CA GLN A 109 -13.34 -4.03 10.95
C GLN A 109 -13.19 -5.26 11.84
N GLU A 110 -12.31 -5.22 12.84
CA GLU A 110 -12.15 -6.28 13.84
C GLU A 110 -13.45 -6.55 14.57
N ALA A 111 -14.09 -5.51 15.09
CA ALA A 111 -15.37 -5.64 15.79
C ALA A 111 -16.51 -6.15 14.87
N SER A 112 -16.36 -6.02 13.56
CA SER A 112 -17.30 -6.52 12.56
C SER A 112 -17.01 -7.97 12.13
N GLY A 113 -15.95 -8.59 12.68
CA GLY A 113 -15.58 -9.97 12.42
C GLY A 113 -14.71 -10.18 11.17
N CYS A 114 -14.00 -9.14 10.72
CA CYS A 114 -12.96 -9.30 9.70
C CYS A 114 -11.77 -10.02 10.31
N ASP A 115 -11.22 -11.00 9.59
CA ASP A 115 -10.09 -11.82 10.01
C ASP A 115 -8.86 -11.67 9.12
N ARG A 116 -8.94 -10.79 8.09
CA ARG A 116 -7.85 -10.58 7.14
C ARG A 116 -7.56 -9.11 6.94
N TYR A 117 -6.30 -8.75 7.12
CA TYR A 117 -5.85 -7.36 7.10
C TYR A 117 -4.65 -7.19 6.17
N LEU A 118 -4.74 -6.24 5.26
CA LEU A 118 -3.66 -5.81 4.38
C LEU A 118 -3.43 -4.32 4.63
N LEU A 119 -2.41 -3.99 5.41
CA LEU A 119 -2.27 -2.66 5.99
C LEU A 119 -0.97 -1.99 5.55
N SER A 120 -1.06 -0.83 4.89
CA SER A 120 0.11 -0.01 4.59
C SER A 120 0.58 0.74 5.82
N MET A 121 1.82 0.49 6.23
CA MET A 121 2.47 1.16 7.36
C MET A 121 2.68 2.65 7.11
N ASP A 122 3.06 3.01 5.87
CA ASP A 122 3.21 4.42 5.48
C ASP A 122 1.91 5.20 5.69
N GLN A 123 0.78 4.60 5.35
CA GLN A 123 -0.53 5.24 5.49
C GLN A 123 -1.00 5.24 6.95
N LEU A 124 -0.88 4.12 7.64
CA LEU A 124 -1.34 3.97 9.03
C LEU A 124 -0.58 4.83 10.03
N LEU A 125 0.72 5.00 9.82
CA LEU A 125 1.56 5.73 10.77
C LEU A 125 1.75 7.19 10.38
N TYR A 126 1.89 7.48 9.09
CA TYR A 126 2.30 8.79 8.61
C TYR A 126 1.24 9.49 7.74
N GLY A 127 0.19 8.79 7.35
CA GLY A 127 -0.83 9.32 6.44
C GLY A 127 -0.43 9.28 4.97
N GLY A 128 0.50 8.40 4.59
CA GLY A 128 0.85 8.09 3.20
C GLY A 128 2.34 8.15 2.88
N LEU A 129 2.67 7.70 1.67
CA LEU A 129 4.04 7.54 1.17
C LEU A 129 4.90 8.81 1.25
N VAL A 130 4.32 9.97 1.08
CA VAL A 130 5.06 11.24 1.09
C VAL A 130 5.33 11.67 2.51
N ALA A 131 4.33 11.62 3.38
CA ALA A 131 4.44 11.98 4.78
C ALA A 131 5.39 11.04 5.55
N SER A 132 5.46 9.77 5.18
CA SER A 132 6.39 8.80 5.79
C SER A 132 7.87 9.13 5.60
N ARG A 133 8.19 10.06 4.69
CA ARG A 133 9.57 10.57 4.50
C ARG A 133 9.97 11.65 5.48
N LEU A 134 9.02 12.19 6.23
CA LEU A 134 9.27 13.12 7.31
C LEU A 134 9.71 12.33 8.55
N ALA A 135 10.58 12.92 9.35
CA ALA A 135 11.05 12.30 10.60
C ALA A 135 10.05 12.53 11.76
N GLU A 136 8.76 12.46 11.44
CA GLU A 136 7.72 12.60 12.44
C GLU A 136 7.68 11.37 13.35
N THR A 137 7.46 11.59 14.61
CA THR A 137 7.40 10.52 15.62
C THR A 137 6.04 10.42 16.30
N THR A 138 5.14 11.33 15.96
CA THR A 138 3.79 11.41 16.52
C THR A 138 2.79 11.65 15.41
N THR A 139 1.57 11.17 15.63
CA THR A 139 0.36 11.58 14.90
C THR A 139 -0.61 12.21 15.88
N GLU A 140 -1.82 12.50 15.45
CA GLU A 140 -2.88 13.05 16.29
C GLU A 140 -3.93 11.99 16.61
N ARG A 141 -4.34 11.95 17.86
CA ARG A 141 -5.48 11.18 18.34
C ARG A 141 -6.34 12.05 19.25
N ASP A 142 -7.59 12.24 18.88
CA ASP A 142 -8.57 13.02 19.68
C ASP A 142 -8.06 14.44 20.02
N GLY A 143 -7.28 15.06 19.14
CA GLY A 143 -6.69 16.39 19.33
C GLY A 143 -5.39 16.43 20.13
N GLU A 144 -4.86 15.25 20.52
CA GLU A 144 -3.62 15.15 21.28
C GLU A 144 -2.55 14.40 20.49
N PRO A 145 -1.25 14.77 20.67
CA PRO A 145 -0.16 14.03 20.05
C PRO A 145 -0.09 12.58 20.52
N TRP A 146 -0.02 11.65 19.60
CA TRP A 146 0.09 10.23 19.87
C TRP A 146 1.35 9.65 19.26
N PRO A 147 2.26 9.05 20.05
CA PRO A 147 3.47 8.42 19.54
C PRO A 147 3.14 7.33 18.52
N LEU A 148 3.85 7.30 17.38
CA LEU A 148 3.61 6.31 16.32
C LEU A 148 3.87 4.88 16.78
N THR A 149 4.84 4.71 17.69
CA THR A 149 5.12 3.40 18.33
C THR A 149 3.94 2.91 19.15
N ASP A 150 3.30 3.79 19.91
CA ASP A 150 2.16 3.44 20.76
C ASP A 150 0.92 3.14 19.92
N LEU A 151 0.73 3.88 18.81
CA LEU A 151 -0.33 3.58 17.83
C LEU A 151 -0.15 2.16 17.28
N LEU A 152 1.05 1.86 16.77
CA LEU A 152 1.34 0.56 16.18
C LEU A 152 1.22 -0.58 17.20
N GLU A 153 1.80 -0.41 18.38
CA GLU A 153 1.73 -1.42 19.44
C GLU A 153 0.28 -1.69 19.87
N SER A 154 -0.50 -0.62 20.04
CA SER A 154 -1.92 -0.72 20.40
C SER A 154 -2.72 -1.44 19.31
N LEU A 155 -2.49 -1.13 18.03
CA LEU A 155 -3.19 -1.76 16.91
C LEU A 155 -2.86 -3.25 16.82
N LEU A 156 -1.56 -3.58 16.80
CA LEU A 156 -1.12 -4.98 16.70
C LEU A 156 -1.55 -5.81 17.91
N SER A 157 -1.56 -5.21 19.09
CA SER A 157 -2.05 -5.89 20.30
C SER A 157 -3.54 -6.20 20.18
N ALA A 158 -4.34 -5.27 19.69
CA ALA A 158 -5.77 -5.49 19.51
C ALA A 158 -6.05 -6.59 18.46
N LEU A 159 -5.36 -6.56 17.32
CA LEU A 159 -5.53 -7.58 16.28
C LEU A 159 -5.01 -8.96 16.70
N ALA A 160 -4.04 -9.01 17.61
CA ALA A 160 -3.50 -10.27 18.12
C ALA A 160 -4.40 -10.96 19.18
N GLU A 161 -5.47 -10.30 19.64
CA GLU A 161 -6.44 -10.92 20.56
C GLU A 161 -7.21 -12.05 19.87
N ASP A 162 -7.48 -11.96 18.57
CA ASP A 162 -8.02 -13.08 17.79
C ASP A 162 -6.88 -13.85 17.10
N PRO A 163 -6.64 -15.12 17.48
CA PRO A 163 -5.60 -15.96 16.88
C PRO A 163 -5.90 -16.36 15.42
N ASN A 164 -7.09 -16.10 14.90
CA ASN A 164 -7.46 -16.38 13.52
C ASN A 164 -7.10 -15.21 12.59
N ASN A 165 -6.76 -14.06 13.13
CA ASN A 165 -6.41 -12.90 12.32
C ASN A 165 -5.15 -13.14 11.49
N GLU A 166 -5.27 -12.90 10.18
CA GLU A 166 -4.17 -12.86 9.22
C GLU A 166 -3.82 -11.40 8.92
N VAL A 167 -2.72 -10.91 9.51
CA VAL A 167 -2.31 -9.51 9.36
C VAL A 167 -1.06 -9.42 8.49
N TRP A 168 -1.18 -8.70 7.39
CA TRP A 168 -0.11 -8.38 6.45
C TRP A 168 0.21 -6.89 6.52
N LEU A 169 1.42 -6.58 6.95
CA LEU A 169 1.92 -5.21 7.01
C LEU A 169 2.77 -4.94 5.77
N LEU A 170 2.39 -3.91 5.02
CA LEU A 170 3.11 -3.44 3.85
C LEU A 170 3.91 -2.21 4.23
N ASP A 171 5.21 -2.27 4.05
CA ASP A 171 6.11 -1.15 4.31
C ASP A 171 6.92 -0.80 3.07
N SER A 172 7.17 0.48 2.84
CA SER A 172 7.92 0.95 1.69
C SER A 172 9.39 1.08 2.02
N VAL A 173 10.23 0.47 1.19
CA VAL A 173 11.66 0.78 1.23
C VAL A 173 11.85 2.18 0.65
N MET A 174 12.06 3.14 1.54
CA MET A 174 12.24 4.54 1.18
C MET A 174 13.54 4.75 0.43
N ARG A 175 13.48 5.53 -0.66
CA ARG A 175 14.70 6.00 -1.29
C ARG A 175 15.45 6.94 -0.33
N LEU A 176 16.75 6.82 -0.28
CA LEU A 176 17.61 7.60 0.59
C LEU A 176 17.59 9.11 0.24
N ALA A 177 17.52 9.45 -1.05
CA ALA A 177 17.60 10.82 -1.50
C ALA A 177 16.20 11.45 -1.68
N PRO A 178 15.97 12.69 -1.19
CA PRO A 178 14.70 13.39 -1.36
C PRO A 178 14.43 13.73 -2.82
N THR A 179 13.19 14.10 -3.14
CA THR A 179 12.85 14.66 -4.44
C THR A 179 13.33 16.11 -4.51
N VAL A 180 14.10 16.43 -5.54
CA VAL A 180 14.56 17.81 -5.75
C VAL A 180 13.35 18.70 -6.06
N GLY A 181 13.28 19.86 -5.39
CA GLY A 181 12.19 20.81 -5.56
C GLY A 181 10.88 20.45 -4.86
N TYR A 182 10.91 19.42 -4.00
CA TYR A 182 9.74 18.97 -3.25
C TYR A 182 10.08 18.87 -1.75
N MET A 183 9.24 19.43 -0.88
CA MET A 183 9.41 19.40 0.60
C MET A 183 10.84 19.76 1.02
N ASP A 184 11.30 20.95 0.64
CA ASP A 184 12.67 21.45 0.92
C ASP A 184 13.82 20.60 0.36
N GLY A 185 13.50 19.60 -0.50
CA GLY A 185 14.51 18.80 -1.17
C GLY A 185 15.35 19.63 -2.13
N SER A 186 16.59 19.89 -1.77
CA SER A 186 17.56 20.59 -2.62
C SER A 186 18.41 19.60 -3.41
N LEU A 187 18.98 20.06 -4.53
CA LEU A 187 19.97 19.27 -5.27
C LEU A 187 21.21 18.94 -4.41
N GLU A 188 21.56 19.81 -3.49
CA GLU A 188 22.65 19.59 -2.54
C GLU A 188 22.35 18.41 -1.63
N TYR A 189 21.17 18.38 -0.99
CA TYR A 189 20.73 17.24 -0.16
C TYR A 189 20.62 15.96 -0.97
N TYR A 190 20.07 16.03 -2.18
CA TYR A 190 20.01 14.88 -3.06
C TYR A 190 21.38 14.27 -3.32
N ASN A 191 22.36 15.10 -3.69
CA ASN A 191 23.74 14.65 -3.93
C ASN A 191 24.44 14.15 -2.67
N ALA A 192 24.25 14.84 -1.53
CA ALA A 192 24.81 14.42 -0.25
C ALA A 192 24.28 13.04 0.17
N MET A 193 22.98 12.81 0.08
CA MET A 193 22.36 11.53 0.41
C MET A 193 22.79 10.41 -0.54
N ARG A 194 22.92 10.70 -1.82
CA ARG A 194 23.47 9.70 -2.77
C ARG A 194 24.91 9.34 -2.46
N THR A 195 25.73 10.32 -2.15
CA THR A 195 27.13 10.10 -1.75
C THR A 195 27.19 9.26 -0.47
N PHE A 196 26.37 9.58 0.52
CA PHE A 196 26.25 8.80 1.74
C PHE A 196 25.79 7.36 1.45
N GLY A 197 24.80 7.18 0.57
CA GLY A 197 24.28 5.86 0.18
C GLY A 197 25.29 5.00 -0.56
N ALA A 198 26.17 5.63 -1.34
CA ALA A 198 27.25 4.93 -2.08
C ALA A 198 28.51 4.68 -1.23
N ALA A 199 28.60 5.25 -0.03
CA ALA A 199 29.77 5.04 0.83
C ALA A 199 29.83 3.58 1.33
N PRO A 200 31.02 2.98 1.41
CA PRO A 200 31.18 1.65 1.98
C PRO A 200 30.60 1.58 3.40
N ARG A 201 29.90 0.51 3.69
CA ARG A 201 29.28 0.26 4.99
C ARG A 201 29.80 -1.03 5.59
N THR A 202 29.83 -1.03 6.90
CA THR A 202 30.15 -2.24 7.66
C THR A 202 28.94 -2.70 8.47
N THR A 203 28.82 -4.00 8.69
CA THR A 203 27.88 -4.56 9.66
C THR A 203 28.28 -4.15 11.07
N LEU A 204 27.41 -4.35 12.06
CA LEU A 204 27.70 -4.17 13.49
C LEU A 204 28.92 -5.00 13.93
N THR A 205 29.27 -6.07 13.22
CA THR A 205 30.45 -6.93 13.48
C THR A 205 31.69 -6.49 12.70
N GLY A 206 31.66 -5.36 12.01
CA GLY A 206 32.79 -4.79 11.26
C GLY A 206 33.05 -5.41 9.89
N ARG A 207 32.13 -6.28 9.40
CA ARG A 207 32.25 -6.83 8.05
C ARG A 207 31.80 -5.79 7.00
N GLU A 208 32.64 -5.56 5.99
CA GLU A 208 32.27 -4.69 4.87
C GLU A 208 31.10 -5.29 4.08
N LEU A 209 30.10 -4.45 3.77
CA LEU A 209 28.97 -4.79 2.92
C LEU A 209 29.32 -4.33 1.50
N THR A 210 29.58 -5.29 0.62
CA THR A 210 29.69 -5.03 -0.82
C THR A 210 28.30 -5.22 -1.44
N LEU A 211 27.87 -4.24 -2.23
CA LEU A 211 26.73 -4.37 -3.14
C LEU A 211 27.28 -4.93 -4.43
N ASP A 212 27.11 -6.24 -4.63
CA ASP A 212 27.39 -6.92 -5.91
C ASP A 212 26.21 -6.72 -6.87
#